data_e416d3ca4f4f728d2d214c1a1573ca3c
#
_entry.id   e416d3ca4f4f728d2d214c1a1573ca3c
#
_cell.length_a   1.000
_cell.length_b   1.000
_cell.length_c   1.000
_cell.angle_alpha   90.00
_cell.angle_beta   90.00
_cell.angle_gamma   90.00
#
_symmetry.space_group_name_H-M   'P 1'
#
loop_
_entity.id
_entity.type
_entity.pdbx_description
1 polymer ?
#
loop_
_entity_poly.entity_id
_entity_poly.type
_entity_poly.pdbx_seq_one_letter_code
_entity_poly.pdbx_strand_id
1 'polypeptide(L)'
;MKVSYCIPTHDGNAKCQMYLFDIFHALEAQTDQRFDVWISDHSKSKKVYAACEDYADVLDIKYVPNDKMRGNISANTNNALRPADGDILKVLFSEDFILTRTLNQELIQAFDNTPYQWAVTGLSLIHI
;
A
#
# COMPACT_ATOMS: atom_id res chain seq x y z
N MET A 1 -15.57 -7.85 4.27
CA MET A 1 -14.55 -7.62 3.21
C MET A 1 -13.26 -7.08 3.81
N LYS A 2 -12.14 -7.45 3.23
CA LYS A 2 -10.82 -6.96 3.61
C LYS A 2 -10.14 -6.35 2.40
N VAL A 3 -9.46 -5.21 2.58
CA VAL A 3 -8.62 -4.58 1.55
C VAL A 3 -7.17 -4.99 1.77
N SER A 4 -6.47 -5.39 0.72
CA SER A 4 -5.02 -5.55 0.74
C SER A 4 -4.37 -4.38 -0.01
N TYR A 5 -3.63 -3.56 0.72
CA TYR A 5 -2.82 -2.49 0.12
C TYR A 5 -1.50 -3.07 -0.34
N CYS A 6 -1.23 -2.99 -1.63
CA CYS A 6 -0.04 -3.57 -2.25
C CYS A 6 0.88 -2.45 -2.69
N ILE A 7 2.07 -2.37 -2.08
CA ILE A 7 2.97 -1.22 -2.23
C ILE A 7 4.32 -1.70 -2.73
N PRO A 8 4.66 -1.44 -4.00
CA PRO A 8 6.02 -1.67 -4.48
C PRO A 8 6.94 -0.55 -3.99
N THR A 9 8.12 -0.92 -3.51
CA THR A 9 9.09 0.01 -2.96
C THR A 9 10.50 -0.27 -3.44
N HIS A 10 11.36 0.72 -3.37
CA HIS A 10 12.81 0.58 -3.48
C HIS A 10 13.49 1.80 -2.86
N ASP A 11 14.75 1.65 -2.50
CA ASP A 11 15.53 2.70 -1.82
C ASP A 11 16.36 3.58 -2.77
N GLY A 12 16.07 3.51 -4.07
CA GLY A 12 16.71 4.41 -5.04
C GLY A 12 16.34 5.88 -4.83
N ASN A 13 15.20 6.14 -4.19
CA ASN A 13 14.82 7.47 -3.73
C ASN A 13 15.20 7.61 -2.24
N ALA A 14 15.99 8.61 -1.91
CA ALA A 14 16.43 8.87 -0.53
C ALA A 14 15.26 9.17 0.42
N LYS A 15 14.10 9.56 -0.11
CA LYS A 15 12.90 9.89 0.67
C LYS A 15 11.93 8.73 0.83
N CYS A 16 12.22 7.54 0.32
CA CYS A 16 11.27 6.43 0.30
C CYS A 16 10.78 6.06 1.72
N GLN A 17 11.65 6.08 2.70
CA GLN A 17 11.31 5.77 4.08
C GLN A 17 10.33 6.80 4.65
N MET A 18 10.56 8.09 4.40
CA MET A 18 9.67 9.17 4.82
C MET A 18 8.29 9.04 4.17
N TYR A 19 8.24 8.72 2.88
CA TYR A 19 6.98 8.52 2.17
C TYR A 19 6.20 7.33 2.73
N LEU A 20 6.88 6.24 3.07
CA LEU A 20 6.23 5.09 3.69
C LEU A 20 5.67 5.42 5.08
N PHE A 21 6.39 6.19 5.87
CA PHE A 21 5.88 6.65 7.16
C PHE A 21 4.59 7.46 7.01
N ASP A 22 4.51 8.32 6.01
CA ASP A 22 3.29 9.08 5.72
C ASP A 22 2.13 8.15 5.39
N ILE A 23 2.35 7.14 4.55
CA ILE A 23 1.32 6.14 4.20
C ILE A 23 0.92 5.34 5.44
N PHE A 24 1.87 4.83 6.18
CA PHE A 24 1.59 4.01 7.37
C PHE A 24 0.84 4.79 8.44
N HIS A 25 1.22 6.04 8.65
CA HIS A 25 0.52 6.93 9.58
C HIS A 25 -0.94 7.15 9.14
N ALA A 26 -1.15 7.38 7.86
CA ALA A 26 -2.50 7.58 7.31
C ALA A 26 -3.34 6.29 7.38
N LEU A 27 -2.73 5.12 7.20
CA LEU A 27 -3.41 3.84 7.34
C LEU A 27 -3.77 3.54 8.80
N GLU A 28 -2.86 3.83 9.72
CA GLU A 28 -3.15 3.70 11.16
C GLU A 28 -4.36 4.54 11.58
N ALA A 29 -4.53 5.70 10.96
CA ALA A 29 -5.62 6.64 11.28
C ALA A 29 -6.96 6.31 10.60
N GLN A 30 -7.05 5.26 9.79
CA GLN A 30 -8.30 4.91 9.12
C GLN A 30 -9.39 4.52 10.10
N THR A 31 -10.61 5.00 9.85
CA THR A 31 -11.79 4.67 10.67
C THR A 31 -12.19 3.21 10.55
N ASP A 32 -11.95 2.60 9.39
CA ASP A 32 -12.19 1.18 9.15
C ASP A 32 -10.84 0.47 9.01
N GLN A 33 -10.56 -0.47 9.92
CA GLN A 33 -9.28 -1.16 10.01
C GLN A 33 -9.28 -2.54 9.35
N ARG A 34 -10.25 -2.84 8.51
CA ARG A 34 -10.33 -4.12 7.79
C ARG A 34 -9.41 -4.13 6.59
N PHE A 35 -8.11 -4.14 6.84
CA PHE A 35 -7.10 -4.20 5.78
C PHE A 35 -5.80 -4.84 6.28
N ASP A 36 -4.97 -5.23 5.34
CA ASP A 36 -3.55 -5.52 5.55
C ASP A 36 -2.71 -4.79 4.52
N VAL A 37 -1.39 -4.83 4.71
CA VAL A 37 -0.43 -4.11 3.87
C VAL A 37 0.62 -5.10 3.36
N TRP A 38 0.85 -5.12 2.06
CA TRP A 38 1.83 -5.97 1.41
C TRP A 38 2.90 -5.08 0.77
N ILE A 39 4.11 -5.16 1.30
CA ILE A 39 5.25 -4.38 0.80
C ILE A 39 6.15 -5.30 -0.01
N SER A 40 6.27 -5.04 -1.30
CA SER A 40 7.26 -5.71 -2.15
C SER A 40 8.45 -4.79 -2.35
N ASP A 41 9.63 -5.23 -1.94
CA ASP A 41 10.79 -4.35 -1.79
C ASP A 41 11.95 -4.76 -2.69
N HIS A 42 12.29 -3.87 -3.62
CA HIS A 42 13.44 -3.98 -4.52
C HIS A 42 14.72 -3.36 -3.94
N SER A 43 14.70 -2.89 -2.70
CA SER A 43 15.84 -2.19 -2.09
C SER A 43 17.06 -3.08 -1.93
N LYS A 44 18.22 -2.46 -2.01
CA LYS A 44 19.51 -3.07 -1.64
C LYS A 44 19.82 -2.90 -0.17
N SER A 45 19.26 -1.90 0.47
CA SER A 45 19.41 -1.62 1.90
C SER A 45 18.25 -2.19 2.69
N LYS A 46 18.32 -2.08 4.02
CA LYS A 46 17.23 -2.51 4.92
C LYS A 46 16.35 -1.35 5.39
N LYS A 47 16.40 -0.20 4.72
CA LYS A 47 15.64 0.99 5.14
C LYS A 47 14.13 0.79 5.09
N VAL A 48 13.63 0.17 4.02
CA VAL A 48 12.20 -0.14 3.90
C VAL A 48 11.79 -1.18 4.92
N TYR A 49 12.58 -2.23 5.09
CA TYR A 49 12.34 -3.25 6.13
C TYR A 49 12.26 -2.61 7.51
N ALA A 50 13.17 -1.70 7.84
CA ALA A 50 13.18 -1.00 9.13
C ALA A 50 11.91 -0.16 9.33
N ALA A 51 11.43 0.52 8.28
CA ALA A 51 10.18 1.27 8.32
C ALA A 51 8.99 0.35 8.61
N CYS A 52 8.95 -0.83 8.01
CA CYS A 52 7.91 -1.82 8.27
C CYS A 52 7.94 -2.30 9.73
N GLU A 53 9.13 -2.55 10.26
CA GLU A 53 9.30 -2.98 11.65
C GLU A 53 8.79 -1.92 12.66
N ASP A 54 8.99 -0.64 12.35
CA ASP A 54 8.52 0.46 13.22
C ASP A 54 6.99 0.49 13.36
N TYR A 55 6.25 -0.05 12.40
CA TYR A 55 4.79 -0.09 12.41
C TYR A 55 4.21 -1.49 12.60
N ALA A 56 5.04 -2.50 12.85
CA ALA A 56 4.59 -3.89 12.95
C ALA A 56 3.59 -4.13 14.10
N ASP A 57 3.63 -3.30 15.15
CA ASP A 57 2.73 -3.42 16.30
C ASP A 57 1.35 -2.81 16.05
N VAL A 58 1.23 -1.91 15.09
CA VAL A 58 -0.01 -1.15 14.85
C VAL A 58 -0.66 -1.43 13.50
N LEU A 59 0.09 -1.99 12.55
CA LEU A 59 -0.41 -2.37 11.22
C LEU A 59 -0.04 -3.81 10.92
N ASP A 60 -0.93 -4.52 10.24
CA ASP A 60 -0.65 -5.87 9.71
C ASP A 60 0.13 -5.73 8.40
N ILE A 61 1.46 -5.68 8.50
CA ILE A 61 2.36 -5.50 7.36
C ILE A 61 3.05 -6.82 7.04
N LYS A 62 2.92 -7.26 5.77
CA LYS A 62 3.66 -8.38 5.23
C LYS A 62 4.77 -7.84 4.33
N TYR A 63 5.99 -8.01 4.77
CA TYR A 63 7.17 -7.58 4.00
C TYR A 63 7.64 -8.71 3.09
N VAL A 64 7.68 -8.45 1.79
CA VAL A 64 8.08 -9.43 0.76
C VAL A 64 9.31 -8.90 0.05
N PRO A 65 10.51 -9.40 0.38
CA PRO A 65 11.71 -8.98 -0.34
C PRO A 65 11.65 -9.48 -1.80
N ASN A 66 12.16 -8.66 -2.71
CA ASN A 66 12.20 -8.99 -4.13
C ASN A 66 13.57 -8.62 -4.70
N ASP A 67 14.37 -9.63 -5.04
CA ASP A 67 15.68 -9.46 -5.62
C ASP A 67 15.69 -9.68 -7.15
N LYS A 68 14.52 -9.95 -7.73
CA LYS A 68 14.37 -10.24 -9.15
C LYS A 68 13.87 -9.02 -9.92
N MET A 69 14.39 -8.85 -11.13
CA MET A 69 13.97 -7.79 -12.04
C MET A 69 14.02 -6.39 -11.39
N ARG A 70 15.10 -6.15 -10.65
CA ARG A 70 15.27 -4.90 -9.91
C ARG A 70 15.17 -3.69 -10.84
N GLY A 71 14.38 -2.69 -10.42
CA GLY A 71 14.08 -1.52 -11.22
C GLY A 71 12.85 -1.66 -12.12
N ASN A 72 12.28 -2.85 -12.26
CA ASN A 72 11.04 -3.06 -12.99
C ASN A 72 9.85 -2.92 -12.04
N ILE A 73 9.14 -1.80 -12.14
CA ILE A 73 8.05 -1.48 -11.24
C ILE A 73 6.85 -2.42 -11.39
N SER A 74 6.57 -2.88 -12.60
CA SER A 74 5.48 -3.82 -12.84
C SER A 74 5.74 -5.17 -12.19
N ALA A 75 6.97 -5.67 -12.30
CA ALA A 75 7.37 -6.91 -11.65
C ALA A 75 7.29 -6.80 -10.13
N ASN A 76 7.71 -5.67 -9.58
CA ASN A 76 7.66 -5.42 -8.14
C ASN A 76 6.21 -5.29 -7.63
N THR A 77 5.37 -4.60 -8.38
CA THR A 77 3.94 -4.50 -8.07
C THR A 77 3.28 -5.88 -8.07
N ASN A 78 3.54 -6.70 -9.08
CA ASN A 78 3.00 -8.06 -9.16
C ASN A 78 3.49 -8.94 -8.01
N ASN A 79 4.72 -8.73 -7.55
CA ASN A 79 5.26 -9.48 -6.43
C ASN A 79 4.52 -9.17 -5.11
N ALA A 80 3.96 -7.98 -4.96
CA ALA A 80 3.07 -7.63 -3.85
C ALA A 80 1.66 -8.19 -4.04
N LEU A 81 1.14 -8.14 -5.28
CA LEU A 81 -0.24 -8.54 -5.58
C LEU A 81 -0.46 -10.05 -5.47
N ARG A 82 0.50 -10.87 -5.91
CA ARG A 82 0.32 -12.32 -5.97
C ARG A 82 -0.03 -12.98 -4.64
N PRO A 83 0.67 -12.68 -3.53
CA PRO A 83 0.34 -13.29 -2.24
C PRO A 83 -0.83 -12.61 -1.53
N ALA A 84 -1.20 -11.40 -1.93
CA ALA A 84 -2.26 -10.64 -1.26
C ALA A 84 -3.61 -11.34 -1.38
N ASP A 85 -4.28 -11.48 -0.27
CA ASP A 85 -5.50 -12.29 -0.15
C ASP A 85 -6.75 -11.48 0.24
N GLY A 86 -6.67 -10.16 0.20
CA GLY A 86 -7.84 -9.31 0.43
C GLY A 86 -8.90 -9.49 -0.65
N ASP A 87 -10.15 -9.20 -0.30
CA ASP A 87 -11.26 -9.20 -1.26
C ASP A 87 -11.11 -8.06 -2.26
N ILE A 88 -10.47 -6.98 -1.84
CA ILE A 88 -10.15 -5.82 -2.65
C ILE A 88 -8.63 -5.65 -2.64
N LEU A 89 -8.03 -5.49 -3.82
CA LEU A 89 -6.61 -5.21 -3.95
C LEU A 89 -6.44 -3.76 -4.36
N LYS A 90 -5.72 -2.99 -3.54
CA LYS A 90 -5.43 -1.59 -3.81
C LYS A 90 -3.93 -1.40 -3.98
N VAL A 91 -3.50 -1.03 -5.17
CA VAL A 91 -2.10 -0.66 -5.41
C VAL A 91 -1.88 0.78 -4.95
N LEU A 92 -0.85 0.98 -4.13
CA LEU A 92 -0.34 2.29 -3.77
C LEU A 92 1.15 2.34 -4.10
N PHE A 93 1.58 3.41 -4.74
CA PHE A 93 3.01 3.66 -4.90
C PHE A 93 3.52 4.43 -3.69
N SER A 94 4.82 4.31 -3.40
CA SER A 94 5.39 4.90 -2.18
C SER A 94 5.26 6.42 -2.13
N GLU A 95 5.10 7.09 -3.28
CA GLU A 95 4.90 8.53 -3.37
C GLU A 95 3.42 8.95 -3.33
N ASP A 96 2.49 8.01 -3.26
CA ASP A 96 1.06 8.32 -3.18
C ASP A 96 0.67 8.85 -1.80
N PHE A 97 -0.41 9.59 -1.76
CA PHE A 97 -0.98 10.11 -0.52
C PHE A 97 -2.33 9.49 -0.22
N ILE A 98 -2.60 9.27 1.05
CA ILE A 98 -3.93 8.94 1.53
C ILE A 98 -4.48 10.20 2.20
N LEU A 99 -5.47 10.81 1.57
CA LEU A 99 -5.97 12.14 1.97
C LEU A 99 -7.05 12.11 3.04
N THR A 100 -7.72 10.95 3.24
CA THR A 100 -8.86 10.88 4.14
C THR A 100 -8.72 9.73 5.13
N ARG A 101 -9.40 9.86 6.25
CA ARG A 101 -9.51 8.78 7.25
C ARG A 101 -10.53 7.72 6.86
N THR A 102 -11.25 7.93 5.78
CA THR A 102 -12.38 7.07 5.36
C THR A 102 -12.09 6.29 4.08
N LEU A 103 -10.85 6.32 3.57
CA LEU A 103 -10.51 5.63 2.33
C LEU A 103 -10.89 4.15 2.39
N ASN A 104 -10.50 3.44 3.45
CA ASN A 104 -10.75 2.01 3.56
C ASN A 104 -12.25 1.70 3.62
N GLN A 105 -12.98 2.47 4.38
CA GLN A 105 -14.44 2.38 4.45
C GLN A 105 -15.08 2.61 3.08
N GLU A 106 -14.65 3.63 2.36
CA GLU A 106 -15.18 3.97 1.03
C GLU A 106 -14.87 2.90 0.01
N LEU A 107 -13.67 2.31 0.05
CA LEU A 107 -13.32 1.19 -0.84
C LEU A 107 -14.21 -0.02 -0.59
N ILE A 108 -14.44 -0.37 0.65
CA ILE A 108 -15.32 -1.50 0.98
C ILE A 108 -16.76 -1.22 0.53
N GLN A 109 -17.27 -0.03 0.79
CA GLN A 109 -18.62 0.37 0.37
C GLN A 109 -18.78 0.35 -1.15
N ALA A 110 -17.74 0.71 -1.90
CA ALA A 110 -17.79 0.72 -3.36
C ALA A 110 -18.02 -0.67 -3.97
N PHE A 111 -17.56 -1.72 -3.29
CA PHE A 111 -17.65 -3.09 -3.79
C PHE A 111 -18.68 -3.96 -3.08
N ASP A 112 -19.08 -3.58 -1.87
CA ASP A 112 -20.02 -4.36 -1.08
C ASP A 112 -21.40 -4.34 -1.72
N ASN A 113 -21.94 -5.53 -2.01
CA ASN A 113 -23.25 -5.71 -2.65
C ASN A 113 -23.37 -4.99 -4.00
N THR A 114 -22.28 -4.81 -4.73
CA THR A 114 -22.27 -4.22 -6.07
C THR A 114 -21.70 -5.21 -7.08
N PRO A 115 -22.05 -5.07 -8.39
CA PRO A 115 -21.49 -5.93 -9.43
C PRO A 115 -20.12 -5.45 -9.91
N TYR A 116 -19.58 -4.40 -9.35
CA TYR A 116 -18.32 -3.81 -9.84
C TYR A 116 -17.13 -4.70 -9.53
N GLN A 117 -16.24 -4.84 -10.49
CA GLN A 117 -15.00 -5.61 -10.36
C GLN A 117 -13.75 -4.73 -10.25
N TRP A 118 -13.87 -3.44 -10.58
CA TRP A 118 -12.78 -2.48 -10.44
C TRP A 118 -13.35 -1.08 -10.26
N ALA A 119 -12.53 -0.23 -9.67
CA ALA A 119 -12.86 1.18 -9.45
C ALA A 119 -11.58 2.02 -9.45
N VAL A 120 -11.74 3.31 -9.67
CA VAL A 120 -10.64 4.28 -9.63
C VAL A 120 -10.92 5.27 -8.52
N THR A 121 -9.92 5.50 -7.67
CA THR A 121 -10.01 6.56 -6.67
C THR A 121 -9.79 7.92 -7.32
N GLY A 122 -10.58 8.91 -6.93
CA GLY A 122 -10.46 10.26 -7.49
C GLY A 122 -9.14 10.92 -7.13
N LEU A 123 -8.69 11.80 -8.00
CA LEU A 123 -7.54 12.66 -7.75
C LEU A 123 -8.01 14.02 -7.28
N SER A 124 -7.49 14.49 -6.16
CA SER A 124 -7.82 15.81 -5.64
C SER A 124 -6.93 16.93 -6.19
N LEU A 125 -5.98 16.60 -7.03
CA LEU A 125 -5.03 17.54 -7.63
C LEU A 125 -5.70 18.69 -8.39
N ILE A 126 -6.86 18.42 -8.94
CA ILE A 126 -7.61 19.38 -9.72
C ILE A 126 -8.03 20.60 -8.94
N HIS A 127 -7.91 20.55 -7.62
CA HIS A 127 -8.29 21.64 -6.75
C HIS A 127 -7.13 22.57 -6.41
N ILE A 128 -6.00 22.32 -6.99
CA ILE A 128 -4.82 23.12 -6.76
C ILE A 128 -4.91 24.43 -7.52
#